data_4e9c111dad6678729ef81fe47a0cb8f0
#
_entry.id   4e9c111dad6678729ef81fe47a0cb8f0
#
_cell.length_a   1.000
_cell.length_b   1.000
_cell.length_c   1.000
_cell.angle_alpha   90.00
_cell.angle_beta   90.00
_cell.angle_gamma   90.00
#
_symmetry.space_group_name_H-M   'P 1'
#
loop_
_entity.id
_entity.type
_entity.pdbx_description
1 polymer ?
#
loop_
_entity_poly.entity_id
_entity_poly.type
_entity_poly.pdbx_seq_one_letter_code
_entity_poly.pdbx_strand_id
1 'polypeptide(L)'
;LTVKEYPLSSSPEQDAETYTNLNTANRITENSTHYQIKEVPNGTYELIFGDGLTTGKRPVSGNKILVTYLSSKGPVANGATLFVPQSTLSVPGYGNYTITATTIGESAGGAIKESIESVRQNAPISFASQQRLVTAEDYTAQILSRHGNVLQDVISWGGADNIPPIYGVVYVGLNFKTGVSTETQQQTKDDIVALLTDNFAIMGIETRFSTAVNTFIELNCEFNFDPDLTASTAKATQSAVVEKMSEFFTNNLNKFGKVFRRSALLAEIDDMDVAILNSKINVKVQQRQSIVTNKSLAYTYNFPMAIATPDDVNYVVTSGQFFINGIACTLRNKLKTTQLEIVSVNEDVIVDNAGSYLTGTGAVNIVGLNPQSIEGGGDLKVSVVPANQAVVKPLRNFVLNFDESRSVATAIIDYQDTNVSL
;
A
#
# COMPACT_ATOMS: atom_id res chain seq x y z
N LEU A 1 -3.33 -13.93 -24.57
CA LEU A 1 -4.02 -14.30 -25.79
C LEU A 1 -3.10 -15.10 -26.70
N THR A 2 -3.56 -16.26 -27.22
CA THR A 2 -2.86 -17.05 -28.22
C THR A 2 -3.74 -17.15 -29.45
N VAL A 3 -3.19 -16.85 -30.62
CA VAL A 3 -3.89 -16.92 -31.91
C VAL A 3 -3.17 -17.88 -32.79
N LYS A 4 -3.88 -18.90 -33.28
CA LYS A 4 -3.34 -19.93 -34.19
C LYS A 4 -4.19 -20.05 -35.46
N GLU A 5 -3.54 -20.12 -36.59
CA GLU A 5 -4.16 -20.43 -37.89
C GLU A 5 -3.77 -21.84 -38.30
N TYR A 6 -4.73 -22.64 -38.80
CA TYR A 6 -4.47 -23.98 -39.33
C TYR A 6 -5.48 -24.36 -40.40
N PRO A 7 -5.09 -25.26 -41.35
CA PRO A 7 -5.98 -25.73 -42.40
C PRO A 7 -7.24 -26.39 -41.89
N LEU A 8 -8.34 -26.29 -42.60
CA LEU A 8 -9.62 -26.88 -42.22
C LEU A 8 -9.53 -28.41 -42.02
N SER A 9 -8.61 -29.06 -42.74
CA SER A 9 -8.39 -30.51 -42.72
C SER A 9 -7.44 -31.01 -41.64
N SER A 10 -6.83 -30.13 -40.86
CA SER A 10 -5.87 -30.47 -39.81
C SER A 10 -6.30 -30.00 -38.45
N SER A 11 -5.50 -30.31 -37.39
CA SER A 11 -5.72 -29.89 -36.02
C SER A 11 -4.75 -28.80 -35.56
N PRO A 12 -5.08 -28.02 -34.51
CA PRO A 12 -4.19 -26.98 -34.03
C PRO A 12 -2.89 -27.50 -33.39
N GLU A 13 -2.77 -28.81 -33.17
CA GLU A 13 -1.55 -29.44 -32.64
C GLU A 13 -0.59 -29.88 -33.77
N GLN A 14 -1.07 -30.08 -35.00
CA GLN A 14 -0.29 -30.64 -36.09
C GLN A 14 0.29 -29.59 -37.04
N ASP A 15 -0.53 -28.66 -37.53
CA ASP A 15 -0.14 -27.76 -38.60
C ASP A 15 -0.44 -26.27 -38.29
N ALA A 16 -0.52 -25.91 -37.01
CA ALA A 16 -0.88 -24.55 -36.64
C ALA A 16 0.29 -23.58 -36.74
N GLU A 17 0.07 -22.51 -37.47
CA GLU A 17 0.91 -21.33 -37.44
C GLU A 17 0.46 -20.37 -36.32
N THR A 18 1.38 -19.97 -35.45
CA THR A 18 1.08 -19.09 -34.34
C THR A 18 1.33 -17.64 -34.69
N TYR A 19 0.35 -16.79 -34.45
CA TYR A 19 0.45 -15.35 -34.64
C TYR A 19 0.86 -14.70 -33.32
N THR A 20 1.74 -13.71 -33.37
CA THR A 20 2.21 -12.92 -32.20
C THR A 20 1.60 -11.52 -32.22
N ASN A 21 1.55 -10.87 -31.05
CA ASN A 21 1.03 -9.51 -30.98
C ASN A 21 1.99 -8.54 -31.71
N LEU A 22 1.44 -7.68 -32.54
CA LEU A 22 2.20 -6.68 -33.30
C LEU A 22 3.09 -5.80 -32.40
N ASN A 23 2.66 -5.51 -31.18
CA ASN A 23 3.43 -4.71 -30.22
C ASN A 23 4.74 -5.36 -29.77
N THR A 24 4.92 -6.68 -30.00
CA THR A 24 6.15 -7.42 -29.70
C THR A 24 7.06 -7.61 -30.92
N ALA A 25 6.68 -7.08 -32.08
CA ALA A 25 7.41 -7.26 -33.31
C ALA A 25 8.58 -6.28 -33.42
N ASN A 26 9.79 -6.81 -33.59
CA ASN A 26 10.98 -5.99 -33.90
C ASN A 26 11.08 -5.57 -35.36
N ARG A 27 10.54 -6.37 -36.26
CA ARG A 27 10.51 -6.13 -37.69
C ARG A 27 9.28 -6.76 -38.32
N ILE A 28 8.63 -6.03 -39.22
CA ILE A 28 7.48 -6.51 -39.96
C ILE A 28 7.89 -6.72 -41.40
N THR A 29 7.56 -7.88 -41.97
CA THR A 29 7.73 -8.25 -43.37
C THR A 29 6.41 -8.83 -43.86
N GLU A 30 6.26 -9.00 -45.17
CA GLU A 30 5.06 -9.60 -45.79
C GLU A 30 4.68 -10.98 -45.23
N ASN A 31 5.66 -11.75 -44.72
CA ASN A 31 5.49 -13.09 -44.21
C ASN A 31 5.39 -13.13 -42.66
N SER A 32 5.45 -12.01 -41.98
CA SER A 32 5.40 -11.95 -40.55
C SER A 32 4.01 -12.27 -40.01
N THR A 33 3.91 -13.23 -39.08
CA THR A 33 2.65 -13.67 -38.48
C THR A 33 2.32 -12.84 -37.25
N HIS A 34 1.62 -11.72 -37.48
CA HIS A 34 1.24 -10.79 -36.45
C HIS A 34 -0.25 -10.51 -36.47
N TYR A 35 -0.80 -10.22 -35.30
CA TYR A 35 -2.13 -9.67 -35.11
C TYR A 35 -2.08 -8.41 -34.26
N GLN A 36 -3.01 -7.50 -34.45
CA GLN A 36 -3.29 -6.35 -33.60
C GLN A 36 -4.64 -6.54 -32.91
N ILE A 37 -4.73 -6.18 -31.66
CA ILE A 37 -6.00 -6.15 -30.92
C ILE A 37 -6.50 -4.71 -30.90
N LYS A 38 -7.75 -4.52 -31.31
CA LYS A 38 -8.44 -3.24 -31.22
C LYS A 38 -9.69 -3.41 -30.40
N GLU A 39 -9.87 -2.57 -29.40
CA GLU A 39 -11.13 -2.48 -28.69
C GLU A 39 -12.13 -1.69 -29.55
N VAL A 40 -13.32 -2.27 -29.70
CA VAL A 40 -14.44 -1.64 -30.41
C VAL A 40 -15.57 -1.30 -29.44
N PRO A 41 -16.51 -0.42 -29.83
CA PRO A 41 -17.65 -0.11 -28.98
C PRO A 41 -18.35 -1.36 -28.47
N ASN A 42 -18.96 -1.28 -27.27
CA ASN A 42 -19.61 -2.37 -26.53
C ASN A 42 -18.66 -3.36 -25.81
N GLY A 43 -17.39 -3.03 -25.64
CA GLY A 43 -16.45 -3.85 -24.87
C GLY A 43 -16.03 -5.16 -25.56
N THR A 44 -16.21 -5.25 -26.88
CA THR A 44 -15.70 -6.35 -27.69
C THR A 44 -14.35 -6.02 -28.30
N TYR A 45 -13.62 -7.06 -28.75
CA TYR A 45 -12.30 -6.92 -29.32
C TYR A 45 -12.27 -7.43 -30.75
N GLU A 46 -11.61 -6.68 -31.62
CA GLU A 46 -11.36 -7.04 -33.02
C GLU A 46 -9.90 -7.44 -33.17
N LEU A 47 -9.66 -8.54 -33.87
CA LEU A 47 -8.32 -8.96 -34.30
C LEU A 47 -8.09 -8.54 -35.72
N ILE A 48 -7.04 -7.75 -35.95
CA ILE A 48 -6.64 -7.26 -37.25
C ILE A 48 -5.36 -7.99 -37.65
N PHE A 49 -5.34 -8.63 -38.82
CA PHE A 49 -4.19 -9.33 -39.37
C PHE A 49 -3.52 -8.52 -40.45
N GLY A 50 -2.36 -8.97 -40.92
CA GLY A 50 -1.63 -8.33 -41.99
C GLY A 50 -2.37 -8.33 -43.32
N ASP A 51 -1.92 -7.46 -44.25
CA ASP A 51 -2.46 -7.31 -45.61
C ASP A 51 -1.84 -8.29 -46.64
N GLY A 52 -0.79 -9.02 -46.22
CA GLY A 52 -0.02 -9.90 -47.10
C GLY A 52 0.97 -9.19 -48.00
N LEU A 53 1.20 -7.88 -47.82
CA LEU A 53 2.11 -7.06 -48.62
C LEU A 53 3.13 -6.31 -47.75
N THR A 54 2.67 -5.50 -46.81
CA THR A 54 3.51 -4.59 -46.01
C THR A 54 3.35 -4.76 -44.54
N THR A 55 2.17 -5.18 -44.05
CA THR A 55 1.80 -5.20 -42.62
C THR A 55 1.79 -6.60 -42.01
N GLY A 56 2.34 -7.58 -42.69
CA GLY A 56 2.40 -8.98 -42.26
C GLY A 56 1.53 -9.93 -43.07
N LYS A 57 1.61 -11.21 -42.73
CA LYS A 57 0.90 -12.28 -43.42
C LYS A 57 -0.61 -12.14 -43.23
N ARG A 58 -1.33 -12.27 -44.35
CA ARG A 58 -2.78 -12.38 -44.37
C ARG A 58 -3.19 -13.85 -44.12
N PRO A 59 -4.15 -14.13 -43.24
CA PRO A 59 -4.67 -15.48 -43.06
C PRO A 59 -5.22 -16.07 -44.36
N VAL A 60 -4.98 -17.35 -44.58
CA VAL A 60 -5.40 -18.05 -45.77
C VAL A 60 -6.90 -18.27 -45.77
N SER A 61 -7.55 -17.97 -46.90
CA SER A 61 -9.00 -18.18 -47.03
C SER A 61 -9.37 -19.66 -46.85
N GLY A 62 -10.34 -19.96 -46.00
CA GLY A 62 -10.78 -21.31 -45.67
C GLY A 62 -10.06 -21.95 -44.48
N ASN A 63 -9.00 -21.37 -43.95
CA ASN A 63 -8.37 -21.81 -42.71
C ASN A 63 -9.22 -21.49 -41.47
N LYS A 64 -8.97 -22.23 -40.41
CA LYS A 64 -9.53 -21.94 -39.09
C LYS A 64 -8.59 -21.07 -38.27
N ILE A 65 -9.15 -20.13 -37.55
CA ILE A 65 -8.43 -19.30 -36.56
C ILE A 65 -8.91 -19.68 -35.20
N LEU A 66 -8.00 -20.23 -34.36
CA LEU A 66 -8.23 -20.56 -32.96
C LEU A 66 -7.69 -19.43 -32.10
N VAL A 67 -8.59 -18.83 -31.34
CA VAL A 67 -8.24 -17.77 -30.36
C VAL A 67 -8.45 -18.34 -28.97
N THR A 68 -7.36 -18.45 -28.21
CA THR A 68 -7.39 -18.89 -26.81
C THR A 68 -7.13 -17.69 -25.91
N TYR A 69 -8.04 -17.42 -24.99
CA TYR A 69 -7.94 -16.31 -24.05
C TYR A 69 -8.41 -16.70 -22.66
N LEU A 70 -7.94 -15.98 -21.65
CA LEU A 70 -8.40 -16.12 -20.27
C LEU A 70 -9.59 -15.19 -20.04
N SER A 71 -10.68 -15.75 -19.54
CA SER A 71 -11.83 -14.99 -19.05
C SER A 71 -11.76 -14.90 -17.53
N SER A 72 -11.79 -13.69 -17.00
CA SER A 72 -11.69 -13.41 -15.56
C SER A 72 -12.96 -12.71 -15.08
N LYS A 73 -13.36 -12.98 -13.84
CA LYS A 73 -14.45 -12.26 -13.15
C LYS A 73 -13.98 -10.98 -12.46
N GLY A 74 -12.72 -10.56 -12.73
CA GLY A 74 -12.13 -9.38 -12.11
C GLY A 74 -12.06 -9.49 -10.57
N PRO A 75 -12.38 -8.42 -9.84
CA PRO A 75 -12.21 -8.37 -8.39
C PRO A 75 -13.11 -9.34 -7.62
N VAL A 76 -14.20 -9.84 -8.23
CA VAL A 76 -15.15 -10.77 -7.58
C VAL A 76 -14.48 -12.10 -7.19
N ALA A 77 -13.40 -12.48 -7.87
CA ALA A 77 -12.66 -13.70 -7.59
C ALA A 77 -11.57 -13.54 -6.52
N ASN A 78 -11.33 -12.33 -5.99
CA ASN A 78 -10.37 -12.11 -4.92
C ASN A 78 -10.89 -12.65 -3.58
N GLY A 79 -9.96 -13.10 -2.72
CA GLY A 79 -10.28 -13.63 -1.39
C GLY A 79 -10.74 -15.09 -1.38
N ALA A 80 -10.66 -15.81 -2.49
CA ALA A 80 -10.96 -17.24 -2.48
C ALA A 80 -9.86 -18.03 -1.75
N THR A 81 -10.27 -18.84 -0.77
CA THR A 81 -9.38 -19.62 0.10
C THR A 81 -9.47 -21.12 -0.14
N LEU A 82 -10.46 -21.59 -0.90
CA LEU A 82 -10.67 -23.00 -1.18
C LEU A 82 -10.66 -23.24 -2.70
N PHE A 83 -9.76 -24.14 -3.13
CA PHE A 83 -9.66 -24.59 -4.52
C PHE A 83 -9.83 -26.09 -4.57
N VAL A 84 -10.80 -26.56 -5.33
CA VAL A 84 -11.11 -27.99 -5.48
C VAL A 84 -10.88 -28.39 -6.93
N PRO A 85 -10.01 -29.39 -7.19
CA PRO A 85 -9.85 -29.97 -8.52
C PRO A 85 -11.17 -30.55 -9.05
N GLN A 86 -11.53 -30.22 -10.29
CA GLN A 86 -12.78 -30.69 -10.91
C GLN A 86 -12.70 -32.11 -11.43
N SER A 87 -11.49 -32.63 -11.68
CA SER A 87 -11.30 -33.93 -12.27
C SER A 87 -10.04 -34.63 -11.74
N THR A 88 -10.01 -35.97 -11.87
CA THR A 88 -8.79 -36.75 -11.68
C THR A 88 -7.83 -36.57 -12.85
N LEU A 89 -6.52 -36.62 -12.59
CA LEU A 89 -5.50 -36.66 -13.62
C LEU A 89 -5.41 -38.07 -14.18
N SER A 90 -5.74 -38.28 -15.47
CA SER A 90 -5.54 -39.54 -16.16
C SER A 90 -4.19 -39.55 -16.88
N VAL A 91 -3.29 -40.45 -16.51
CA VAL A 91 -1.98 -40.62 -17.14
C VAL A 91 -1.98 -41.89 -17.95
N PRO A 92 -1.83 -41.82 -19.30
CA PRO A 92 -1.82 -42.98 -20.15
C PRO A 92 -0.78 -44.03 -19.70
N GLY A 93 -1.20 -45.27 -19.47
CA GLY A 93 -0.35 -46.39 -18.98
C GLY A 93 -0.15 -46.46 -17.48
N TYR A 94 -0.59 -45.47 -16.70
CA TYR A 94 -0.39 -45.40 -15.25
C TYR A 94 -1.71 -45.29 -14.44
N GLY A 95 -2.83 -45.00 -15.07
CA GLY A 95 -4.14 -44.90 -14.45
C GLY A 95 -4.55 -43.48 -14.03
N ASN A 96 -5.56 -43.40 -13.14
CA ASN A 96 -6.14 -42.16 -12.68
C ASN A 96 -5.62 -41.78 -11.27
N TYR A 97 -5.21 -40.54 -11.11
CA TYR A 97 -4.71 -39.99 -9.84
C TYR A 97 -5.65 -38.90 -9.32
N THR A 98 -5.95 -38.97 -8.02
CA THR A 98 -6.67 -37.90 -7.35
C THR A 98 -5.72 -36.75 -7.06
N ILE A 99 -6.06 -35.53 -7.48
CA ILE A 99 -5.30 -34.30 -7.21
C ILE A 99 -5.82 -33.72 -5.91
N THR A 100 -4.94 -33.45 -4.95
CA THR A 100 -5.25 -32.69 -3.74
C THR A 100 -4.61 -31.32 -3.84
N ALA A 101 -5.40 -30.26 -3.67
CA ALA A 101 -4.91 -28.88 -3.66
C ALA A 101 -4.89 -28.36 -2.21
N THR A 102 -3.74 -27.83 -1.78
CA THR A 102 -3.61 -27.12 -0.50
C THR A 102 -3.42 -25.64 -0.81
N THR A 103 -4.33 -24.82 -0.30
CA THR A 103 -4.26 -23.37 -0.48
C THR A 103 -3.21 -22.78 0.46
N ILE A 104 -2.23 -22.08 -0.07
CA ILE A 104 -1.17 -21.40 0.69
C ILE A 104 -1.44 -19.91 0.87
N GLY A 105 -2.34 -19.33 0.09
CA GLY A 105 -2.75 -17.93 0.17
C GLY A 105 -4.06 -17.68 -0.55
N GLU A 106 -4.73 -16.59 -0.21
CA GLU A 106 -5.96 -16.18 -0.87
C GLU A 106 -5.71 -15.76 -2.32
N SER A 107 -6.70 -15.96 -3.20
CA SER A 107 -6.61 -15.44 -4.56
C SER A 107 -6.62 -13.91 -4.55
N ALA A 108 -5.74 -13.30 -5.32
CA ALA A 108 -5.58 -11.86 -5.42
C ALA A 108 -5.30 -11.44 -6.87
N GLY A 109 -5.28 -10.13 -7.13
CA GLY A 109 -4.89 -9.59 -8.44
C GLY A 109 -6.03 -9.40 -9.43
N GLY A 110 -7.25 -9.80 -9.09
CA GLY A 110 -8.42 -9.45 -9.88
C GLY A 110 -8.73 -7.96 -9.77
N ALA A 111 -8.89 -7.26 -10.91
CA ALA A 111 -9.22 -5.84 -10.97
C ALA A 111 -10.27 -5.57 -12.05
N ILE A 112 -10.95 -4.43 -11.94
CA ILE A 112 -11.76 -3.89 -13.03
C ILE A 112 -10.84 -3.35 -14.12
N LYS A 113 -11.39 -3.15 -15.31
CA LYS A 113 -10.68 -2.48 -16.40
C LYS A 113 -10.17 -1.11 -15.95
N GLU A 114 -8.97 -0.73 -16.38
CA GLU A 114 -8.38 0.58 -16.10
C GLU A 114 -9.31 1.71 -16.57
N SER A 115 -9.46 2.75 -15.74
CA SER A 115 -10.31 3.90 -16.07
C SER A 115 -9.68 4.77 -17.18
N ILE A 116 -10.51 5.49 -17.92
CA ILE A 116 -10.05 6.40 -18.97
C ILE A 116 -9.16 7.51 -18.40
N GLU A 117 -9.44 7.97 -17.19
CA GLU A 117 -8.64 8.98 -16.50
C GLU A 117 -7.24 8.44 -16.16
N SER A 118 -7.16 7.21 -15.70
CA SER A 118 -5.87 6.54 -15.44
C SER A 118 -5.08 6.36 -16.74
N VAL A 119 -5.71 5.88 -17.80
CA VAL A 119 -5.09 5.77 -19.13
C VAL A 119 -4.60 7.13 -19.63
N ARG A 120 -5.39 8.18 -19.47
CA ARG A 120 -5.05 9.53 -19.90
C ARG A 120 -3.83 10.10 -19.15
N GLN A 121 -3.67 9.75 -17.89
CA GLN A 121 -2.52 10.15 -17.07
C GLN A 121 -1.27 9.31 -17.40
N ASN A 122 -1.42 8.00 -17.55
CA ASN A 122 -0.29 7.07 -17.65
C ASN A 122 0.23 6.88 -19.10
N ALA A 123 -0.63 6.98 -20.11
CA ALA A 123 -0.24 6.74 -21.50
C ALA A 123 0.86 7.70 -22.00
N PRO A 124 0.81 9.03 -21.72
CA PRO A 124 1.90 9.93 -22.13
C PRO A 124 3.24 9.57 -21.49
N ILE A 125 3.23 9.17 -20.19
CA ILE A 125 4.43 8.78 -19.45
C ILE A 125 5.00 7.49 -20.03
N SER A 126 4.15 6.49 -20.27
CA SER A 126 4.54 5.23 -20.89
C SER A 126 5.10 5.42 -22.32
N PHE A 127 4.51 6.33 -23.10
CA PHE A 127 5.01 6.65 -24.43
C PHE A 127 6.35 7.42 -24.38
N ALA A 128 6.49 8.37 -23.45
CA ALA A 128 7.71 9.17 -23.29
C ALA A 128 8.91 8.31 -22.83
N SER A 129 8.68 7.30 -22.00
CA SER A 129 9.73 6.38 -21.53
C SER A 129 10.29 5.49 -22.64
N GLN A 130 9.58 5.34 -23.77
CA GLN A 130 9.96 4.47 -24.90
C GLN A 130 10.40 3.06 -24.46
N GLN A 131 9.77 2.55 -23.40
CA GLN A 131 10.15 1.28 -22.76
C GLN A 131 11.61 1.22 -22.26
N ARG A 132 12.16 2.37 -21.86
CA ARG A 132 13.48 2.46 -21.23
C ARG A 132 13.31 2.89 -19.79
N LEU A 133 14.14 2.37 -18.91
CA LEU A 133 14.17 2.73 -17.49
C LEU A 133 15.39 3.60 -17.22
N VAL A 134 15.24 4.91 -17.36
CA VAL A 134 16.31 5.88 -17.20
C VAL A 134 16.15 6.67 -15.90
N THR A 135 14.91 7.07 -15.59
CA THR A 135 14.58 7.84 -14.37
C THR A 135 13.86 6.98 -13.35
N ALA A 136 13.85 7.41 -12.10
CA ALA A 136 13.12 6.72 -11.03
C ALA A 136 11.61 6.64 -11.33
N GLU A 137 11.06 7.67 -11.96
CA GLU A 137 9.66 7.73 -12.39
C GLU A 137 9.33 6.67 -13.44
N ASP A 138 10.28 6.36 -14.36
CA ASP A 138 10.08 5.30 -15.35
C ASP A 138 9.89 3.93 -14.69
N TYR A 139 10.73 3.61 -13.66
CA TYR A 139 10.58 2.38 -12.87
C TYR A 139 9.23 2.33 -12.18
N THR A 140 8.85 3.41 -11.50
CA THR A 140 7.55 3.51 -10.81
C THR A 140 6.39 3.30 -11.77
N ALA A 141 6.38 4.00 -12.93
CA ALA A 141 5.32 3.92 -13.92
C ALA A 141 5.21 2.52 -14.54
N GLN A 142 6.33 1.90 -14.91
CA GLN A 142 6.33 0.56 -15.51
C GLN A 142 5.87 -0.52 -14.54
N ILE A 143 6.30 -0.46 -13.28
CA ILE A 143 5.88 -1.42 -12.25
C ILE A 143 4.39 -1.26 -11.96
N LEU A 144 3.94 -0.02 -11.74
CA LEU A 144 2.54 0.25 -11.39
C LEU A 144 1.58 -0.08 -12.54
N SER A 145 1.96 0.17 -13.80
CA SER A 145 1.13 -0.16 -14.96
C SER A 145 0.86 -1.66 -15.11
N ARG A 146 1.77 -2.52 -14.63
CA ARG A 146 1.65 -3.99 -14.76
C ARG A 146 1.11 -4.67 -13.50
N HIS A 147 1.46 -4.14 -12.33
CA HIS A 147 1.13 -4.72 -11.03
C HIS A 147 0.18 -3.86 -10.19
N GLY A 148 -0.43 -2.82 -10.75
CA GLY A 148 -1.39 -1.95 -10.07
C GLY A 148 -2.67 -2.65 -9.58
N ASN A 149 -2.88 -3.91 -9.98
CA ASN A 149 -3.93 -4.78 -9.45
C ASN A 149 -3.63 -5.24 -8.01
N VAL A 150 -2.37 -5.50 -7.65
CA VAL A 150 -1.92 -5.94 -6.32
C VAL A 150 -1.20 -4.83 -5.54
N LEU A 151 -0.60 -3.86 -6.24
CA LEU A 151 0.09 -2.73 -5.65
C LEU A 151 -0.86 -1.54 -5.49
N GLN A 152 -0.82 -0.91 -4.33
CA GLN A 152 -1.49 0.36 -4.08
C GLN A 152 -0.65 1.52 -4.56
N ASP A 153 0.67 1.45 -4.33
CA ASP A 153 1.62 2.47 -4.74
C ASP A 153 3.04 1.91 -4.86
N VAL A 154 3.87 2.60 -5.63
CA VAL A 154 5.28 2.27 -5.86
C VAL A 154 6.12 3.54 -5.77
N ILE A 155 7.28 3.47 -5.17
CA ILE A 155 8.28 4.53 -5.19
C ILE A 155 9.61 3.96 -5.64
N SER A 156 10.35 4.71 -6.47
CA SER A 156 11.70 4.34 -6.88
C SER A 156 12.65 5.52 -6.65
N TRP A 157 13.91 5.21 -6.32
CA TRP A 157 14.96 6.24 -6.19
C TRP A 157 16.35 5.65 -6.46
N GLY A 158 17.28 6.49 -6.89
CA GLY A 158 18.68 6.09 -7.08
C GLY A 158 19.40 5.88 -5.76
N GLY A 159 20.29 4.88 -5.70
CA GLY A 159 21.10 4.62 -4.52
C GLY A 159 22.10 5.74 -4.18
N ALA A 160 22.40 6.62 -5.14
CA ALA A 160 23.18 7.83 -4.91
C ALA A 160 22.55 8.77 -3.87
N ASP A 161 21.24 8.71 -3.71
CA ASP A 161 20.50 9.49 -2.73
C ASP A 161 20.48 8.90 -1.31
N ASN A 162 21.06 7.73 -1.10
CA ASN A 162 21.19 7.13 0.23
C ASN A 162 22.33 7.74 1.04
N ILE A 163 22.34 7.55 2.33
CA ILE A 163 23.41 7.95 3.22
C ILE A 163 23.93 6.70 3.96
N PRO A 164 25.14 6.18 3.65
CA PRO A 164 26.05 6.61 2.57
C PRO A 164 25.52 6.30 1.15
N PRO A 165 25.95 7.05 0.11
CA PRO A 165 25.55 6.79 -1.27
C PRO A 165 25.99 5.42 -1.76
N ILE A 166 25.11 4.74 -2.53
CA ILE A 166 25.39 3.46 -3.17
C ILE A 166 25.11 3.63 -4.67
N TYR A 167 26.15 3.68 -5.48
CA TYR A 167 26.03 3.90 -6.92
C TYR A 167 25.71 2.60 -7.66
N GLY A 168 25.08 2.71 -8.84
CA GLY A 168 24.71 1.56 -9.66
C GLY A 168 23.50 0.77 -9.12
N VAL A 169 22.77 1.30 -8.15
CA VAL A 169 21.60 0.66 -7.57
C VAL A 169 20.38 1.56 -7.68
N VAL A 170 19.25 0.98 -8.06
CA VAL A 170 17.91 1.59 -7.95
C VAL A 170 17.14 0.86 -6.86
N TYR A 171 16.63 1.60 -5.92
CA TYR A 171 15.74 1.10 -4.87
C TYR A 171 14.29 1.25 -5.29
N VAL A 172 13.50 0.19 -5.04
CA VAL A 172 12.07 0.14 -5.32
C VAL A 172 11.33 -0.19 -4.04
N GLY A 173 10.51 0.75 -3.56
CA GLY A 173 9.58 0.54 -2.46
C GLY A 173 8.21 0.14 -2.99
N LEU A 174 7.66 -0.96 -2.50
CA LEU A 174 6.36 -1.49 -2.90
C LEU A 174 5.38 -1.35 -1.73
N ASN A 175 4.23 -0.72 -1.98
CA ASN A 175 3.10 -0.69 -1.07
C ASN A 175 2.00 -1.58 -1.62
N PHE A 176 1.76 -2.72 -0.96
CA PHE A 176 0.75 -3.69 -1.37
C PHE A 176 -0.64 -3.28 -0.86
N LYS A 177 -1.67 -3.65 -1.62
CA LYS A 177 -3.06 -3.50 -1.17
C LYS A 177 -3.32 -4.38 0.04
N THR A 178 -4.26 -3.97 0.88
CA THR A 178 -4.70 -4.76 2.04
C THR A 178 -5.22 -6.13 1.60
N GLY A 179 -4.84 -7.18 2.33
CA GLY A 179 -5.27 -8.56 2.05
C GLY A 179 -4.41 -9.32 1.03
N VAL A 180 -3.37 -8.72 0.45
CA VAL A 180 -2.43 -9.44 -0.43
C VAL A 180 -1.51 -10.32 0.42
N SER A 181 -1.54 -11.65 0.17
CA SER A 181 -0.74 -12.62 0.93
C SER A 181 0.76 -12.44 0.72
N THR A 182 1.57 -12.93 1.67
CA THR A 182 3.04 -12.86 1.62
C THR A 182 3.60 -13.57 0.39
N GLU A 183 2.98 -14.68 -0.01
CA GLU A 183 3.35 -15.46 -1.19
C GLU A 183 3.11 -14.66 -2.47
N THR A 184 1.96 -14.00 -2.58
CA THR A 184 1.63 -13.11 -3.71
C THR A 184 2.57 -11.90 -3.75
N GLN A 185 2.94 -11.36 -2.58
CA GLN A 185 3.92 -10.27 -2.50
C GLN A 185 5.29 -10.72 -3.02
N GLN A 186 5.75 -11.92 -2.63
CA GLN A 186 7.02 -12.46 -3.12
C GLN A 186 6.97 -12.74 -4.61
N GLN A 187 5.93 -13.40 -5.11
CA GLN A 187 5.73 -13.65 -6.54
C GLN A 187 5.75 -12.34 -7.35
N THR A 188 5.07 -11.31 -6.86
CA THR A 188 5.08 -9.99 -7.52
C THR A 188 6.49 -9.39 -7.59
N LYS A 189 7.30 -9.54 -6.52
CA LYS A 189 8.70 -9.09 -6.53
C LYS A 189 9.53 -9.85 -7.56
N ASP A 190 9.35 -11.17 -7.64
CA ASP A 190 10.07 -12.02 -8.59
C ASP A 190 9.68 -11.67 -10.03
N ASP A 191 8.38 -11.44 -10.30
CA ASP A 191 7.88 -10.99 -11.60
C ASP A 191 8.43 -9.62 -11.98
N ILE A 192 8.55 -8.68 -11.03
CA ILE A 192 9.16 -7.36 -11.25
C ILE A 192 10.64 -7.51 -11.59
N VAL A 193 11.40 -8.35 -10.88
CA VAL A 193 12.82 -8.60 -11.18
C VAL A 193 12.97 -9.16 -12.60
N ALA A 194 12.20 -10.20 -12.94
CA ALA A 194 12.21 -10.80 -14.26
C ALA A 194 11.87 -9.75 -15.35
N LEU A 195 10.83 -8.95 -15.12
CA LEU A 195 10.43 -7.88 -16.01
C LEU A 195 11.57 -6.87 -16.26
N LEU A 196 12.18 -6.37 -15.18
CA LEU A 196 13.22 -5.36 -15.25
C LEU A 196 14.50 -5.91 -15.87
N THR A 197 14.85 -7.16 -15.57
CA THR A 197 16.07 -7.81 -16.08
C THR A 197 15.94 -8.21 -17.55
N ASP A 198 14.81 -8.81 -17.92
CA ASP A 198 14.66 -9.42 -19.25
C ASP A 198 14.29 -8.40 -20.35
N ASN A 199 13.56 -7.34 -19.98
CA ASN A 199 12.99 -6.42 -20.97
C ASN A 199 13.59 -5.02 -20.95
N PHE A 200 14.14 -4.56 -19.79
CA PHE A 200 14.51 -3.16 -19.61
C PHE A 200 15.89 -2.95 -19.00
N ALA A 201 16.67 -4.03 -18.80
CA ALA A 201 17.94 -3.95 -18.10
C ALA A 201 18.90 -2.95 -18.78
N ILE A 202 19.34 -1.98 -18.00
CA ILE A 202 20.48 -1.14 -18.33
C ILE A 202 21.70 -1.79 -17.70
N MET A 203 22.75 -2.05 -18.51
CA MET A 203 23.99 -2.64 -18.01
C MET A 203 24.54 -1.82 -16.84
N GLY A 204 24.84 -2.50 -15.73
CA GLY A 204 25.44 -1.90 -14.54
C GLY A 204 24.49 -1.29 -13.54
N ILE A 205 23.18 -1.44 -13.70
CA ILE A 205 22.17 -1.02 -12.71
C ILE A 205 21.53 -2.26 -12.07
N GLU A 206 21.66 -2.37 -10.75
CA GLU A 206 21.01 -3.39 -9.92
C GLU A 206 19.73 -2.83 -9.31
N THR A 207 18.64 -3.60 -9.33
CA THR A 207 17.40 -3.24 -8.64
C THR A 207 17.34 -3.91 -7.28
N ARG A 208 17.08 -3.14 -6.23
CA ARG A 208 16.88 -3.63 -4.85
C ARG A 208 15.54 -3.19 -4.32
N PHE A 209 14.83 -4.11 -3.64
CA PHE A 209 13.60 -3.75 -2.97
C PHE A 209 13.88 -3.14 -1.59
N SER A 210 13.16 -2.06 -1.29
CA SER A 210 13.07 -1.48 0.03
C SER A 210 11.72 -1.83 0.65
N THR A 211 11.73 -2.25 1.91
CA THR A 211 10.49 -2.54 2.62
C THR A 211 9.74 -1.24 2.91
N ALA A 212 8.46 -1.20 2.56
CA ALA A 212 7.59 -0.11 2.96
C ALA A 212 7.39 -0.13 4.48
N VAL A 213 7.58 1.00 5.13
CA VAL A 213 7.37 1.16 6.57
C VAL A 213 6.05 1.89 6.80
N ASN A 214 5.07 1.15 7.31
CA ASN A 214 3.79 1.73 7.67
C ASN A 214 3.94 2.54 8.97
N THR A 215 3.67 3.82 8.87
CA THR A 215 3.66 4.76 9.99
C THR A 215 2.22 5.18 10.21
N PHE A 216 1.73 5.01 11.43
CA PHE A 216 0.35 5.33 11.76
C PHE A 216 0.28 6.71 12.41
N ILE A 217 -0.79 7.43 12.12
CA ILE A 217 -1.08 8.71 12.75
C ILE A 217 -2.29 8.53 13.66
N GLU A 218 -2.12 8.92 14.91
CA GLU A 218 -3.17 9.01 15.92
C GLU A 218 -3.59 10.47 16.03
N LEU A 219 -4.87 10.73 15.98
CA LEU A 219 -5.44 12.07 16.03
C LEU A 219 -6.37 12.21 17.23
N ASN A 220 -6.12 13.22 18.05
CA ASN A 220 -7.09 13.66 19.06
C ASN A 220 -7.66 15.01 18.60
N CYS A 221 -8.91 14.98 18.11
CA CYS A 221 -9.64 16.13 17.64
C CYS A 221 -10.61 16.62 18.72
N GLU A 222 -10.49 17.86 19.11
CA GLU A 222 -11.45 18.58 19.92
C GLU A 222 -12.13 19.63 19.03
N PHE A 223 -13.46 19.69 19.05
CA PHE A 223 -14.21 20.68 18.29
C PHE A 223 -15.34 21.29 19.11
N ASN A 224 -15.53 22.59 18.97
CA ASN A 224 -16.65 23.30 19.56
C ASN A 224 -17.91 23.03 18.74
N PHE A 225 -18.96 22.60 19.40
CA PHE A 225 -20.19 22.13 18.81
C PHE A 225 -21.39 22.89 19.38
N ASP A 226 -22.14 23.55 18.50
CA ASP A 226 -23.39 24.21 18.84
C ASP A 226 -24.59 23.33 18.45
N PRO A 227 -25.28 22.69 19.42
CA PRO A 227 -26.39 21.81 19.11
C PRO A 227 -27.63 22.53 18.55
N ASP A 228 -27.73 23.84 18.69
CA ASP A 228 -28.88 24.62 18.19
C ASP A 228 -28.80 24.86 16.65
N LEU A 229 -27.62 24.65 16.05
CA LEU A 229 -27.40 24.83 14.61
C LEU A 229 -27.65 23.58 13.77
N THR A 230 -27.86 22.41 14.39
CA THR A 230 -28.02 21.15 13.67
C THR A 230 -29.04 20.22 14.33
N ALA A 231 -29.63 19.32 13.54
CA ALA A 231 -30.43 18.22 14.07
C ALA A 231 -29.62 17.03 14.56
N SER A 232 -28.30 17.02 14.31
CA SER A 232 -27.41 15.95 14.70
C SER A 232 -27.05 16.01 16.19
N THR A 233 -26.86 14.86 16.81
CA THR A 233 -26.36 14.82 18.21
C THR A 233 -24.86 14.95 18.23
N ALA A 234 -24.31 15.51 19.32
CA ALA A 234 -22.85 15.62 19.50
C ALA A 234 -22.12 14.27 19.30
N LYS A 235 -22.71 13.16 19.78
CA LYS A 235 -22.14 11.83 19.60
C LYS A 235 -22.13 11.36 18.14
N ALA A 236 -23.19 11.65 17.39
CA ALA A 236 -23.24 11.32 15.95
C ALA A 236 -22.19 12.13 15.18
N THR A 237 -22.04 13.42 15.50
CA THR A 237 -21.03 14.28 14.89
C THR A 237 -19.60 13.82 15.23
N GLN A 238 -19.36 13.40 16.50
CA GLN A 238 -18.06 12.78 16.86
C GLN A 238 -17.71 11.58 15.99
N SER A 239 -18.66 10.66 15.77
CA SER A 239 -18.46 9.50 14.92
C SER A 239 -18.20 9.89 13.46
N ALA A 240 -18.97 10.87 12.94
CA ALA A 240 -18.79 11.39 11.58
C ALA A 240 -17.42 12.07 11.39
N VAL A 241 -16.92 12.77 12.41
CA VAL A 241 -15.56 13.37 12.39
C VAL A 241 -14.48 12.28 12.30
N VAL A 242 -14.61 11.18 13.07
CA VAL A 242 -13.64 10.05 13.00
C VAL A 242 -13.69 9.39 11.62
N GLU A 243 -14.89 9.17 11.07
CA GLU A 243 -15.06 8.64 9.71
C GLU A 243 -14.42 9.58 8.65
N LYS A 244 -14.62 10.89 8.80
CA LYS A 244 -14.00 11.90 7.92
C LYS A 244 -12.47 11.88 7.98
N MET A 245 -11.89 11.69 9.18
CA MET A 245 -10.45 11.51 9.32
C MET A 245 -9.98 10.26 8.55
N SER A 246 -10.67 9.13 8.70
CA SER A 246 -10.35 7.88 8.01
C SER A 246 -10.43 8.03 6.48
N GLU A 247 -11.48 8.71 5.99
CA GLU A 247 -11.66 9.03 4.58
C GLU A 247 -10.53 9.92 4.04
N PHE A 248 -10.15 10.97 4.78
CA PHE A 248 -9.05 11.86 4.42
C PHE A 248 -7.74 11.10 4.21
N PHE A 249 -7.39 10.17 5.10
CA PHE A 249 -6.20 9.36 4.96
C PHE A 249 -6.28 8.41 3.76
N THR A 250 -7.39 7.77 3.54
CA THR A 250 -7.61 6.86 2.42
C THR A 250 -7.45 7.57 1.08
N ASN A 251 -8.01 8.76 0.96
CA ASN A 251 -8.01 9.52 -0.30
C ASN A 251 -6.68 10.25 -0.56
N ASN A 252 -6.03 10.76 0.49
CA ASN A 252 -4.92 11.71 0.35
C ASN A 252 -3.55 11.17 0.76
N LEU A 253 -3.46 10.17 1.67
CA LEU A 253 -2.20 9.88 2.37
C LEU A 253 -1.65 8.46 2.22
N ASN A 254 -2.46 7.43 2.01
CA ASN A 254 -2.03 6.03 1.92
C ASN A 254 -1.10 5.71 0.74
N LYS A 255 -0.20 6.63 0.39
CA LYS A 255 0.76 6.53 -0.71
C LYS A 255 2.11 7.07 -0.28
N PHE A 256 3.16 6.67 -0.99
CA PHE A 256 4.51 7.19 -0.77
C PHE A 256 4.60 8.69 -1.07
N GLY A 257 5.48 9.38 -0.34
CA GLY A 257 5.76 10.79 -0.57
C GLY A 257 4.64 11.77 -0.23
N LYS A 258 3.51 11.28 0.30
CA LYS A 258 2.41 12.14 0.73
C LYS A 258 2.71 12.77 2.08
N VAL A 259 2.35 14.04 2.22
CA VAL A 259 2.62 14.85 3.42
C VAL A 259 1.32 15.12 4.13
N PHE A 260 1.22 14.72 5.40
CA PHE A 260 0.09 15.12 6.24
C PHE A 260 0.21 16.60 6.60
N ARG A 261 -0.85 17.34 6.35
CA ARG A 261 -1.00 18.76 6.74
C ARG A 261 -2.23 18.89 7.62
N ARG A 262 -2.01 19.25 8.88
CA ARG A 262 -3.07 19.41 9.87
C ARG A 262 -4.15 20.42 9.43
N SER A 263 -3.74 21.52 8.82
CA SER A 263 -4.67 22.55 8.35
C SER A 263 -5.61 22.09 7.24
N ALA A 264 -5.17 21.16 6.39
CA ALA A 264 -6.03 20.61 5.33
C ALA A 264 -7.14 19.73 5.92
N LEU A 265 -6.81 18.90 6.92
CA LEU A 265 -7.80 18.07 7.60
C LEU A 265 -8.76 18.92 8.45
N LEU A 266 -8.25 19.94 9.17
CA LEU A 266 -9.09 20.86 9.94
C LEU A 266 -10.13 21.56 9.05
N ALA A 267 -9.73 22.06 7.87
CA ALA A 267 -10.65 22.67 6.93
C ALA A 267 -11.76 21.72 6.49
N GLU A 268 -11.43 20.43 6.20
CA GLU A 268 -12.43 19.44 5.83
C GLU A 268 -13.38 19.08 7.01
N ILE A 269 -12.91 19.15 8.26
CA ILE A 269 -13.73 18.88 9.45
C ILE A 269 -14.66 20.10 9.72
N ASP A 270 -14.11 21.29 9.67
CA ASP A 270 -14.88 22.52 9.93
C ASP A 270 -15.99 22.74 8.88
N ASP A 271 -15.77 22.27 7.64
CA ASP A 271 -16.75 22.35 6.54
C ASP A 271 -17.83 21.23 6.58
N MET A 272 -17.74 20.26 7.51
CA MET A 272 -18.69 19.14 7.55
C MET A 272 -20.10 19.53 8.00
N ASP A 273 -20.20 20.39 9.00
CA ASP A 273 -21.47 20.81 9.60
C ASP A 273 -21.33 22.23 10.16
N VAL A 274 -22.31 23.06 9.93
CA VAL A 274 -22.36 24.44 10.46
C VAL A 274 -22.36 24.51 11.99
N ALA A 275 -22.70 23.42 12.66
CA ALA A 275 -22.63 23.28 14.11
C ALA A 275 -21.21 23.08 14.64
N ILE A 276 -20.23 22.78 13.79
CA ILE A 276 -18.80 22.73 14.14
C ILE A 276 -18.25 24.16 14.01
N LEU A 277 -18.07 24.84 15.12
CA LEU A 277 -17.67 26.24 15.14
C LEU A 277 -16.18 26.42 14.87
N ASN A 278 -15.36 25.52 15.41
CA ASN A 278 -13.93 25.42 15.17
C ASN A 278 -13.42 24.05 15.67
N SER A 279 -12.27 23.65 15.18
CA SER A 279 -11.63 22.41 15.57
C SER A 279 -10.14 22.55 15.87
N LYS A 280 -9.62 21.66 16.70
CA LYS A 280 -8.21 21.54 17.05
C LYS A 280 -7.80 20.09 17.05
N ILE A 281 -6.67 19.79 16.44
CA ILE A 281 -6.13 18.42 16.36
C ILE A 281 -4.75 18.35 17.00
N ASN A 282 -4.57 17.42 17.91
CA ASN A 282 -3.27 16.96 18.41
C ASN A 282 -2.86 15.71 17.63
N VAL A 283 -1.62 15.68 17.18
CA VAL A 283 -1.08 14.66 16.31
C VAL A 283 -0.04 13.85 17.05
N LYS A 284 -0.18 12.52 17.05
CA LYS A 284 0.88 11.58 17.42
C LYS A 284 1.20 10.68 16.23
N VAL A 285 2.46 10.29 16.13
CA VAL A 285 2.93 9.37 15.10
C VAL A 285 3.33 8.07 15.75
N GLN A 286 2.84 6.95 15.21
CA GLN A 286 2.97 5.62 15.79
C GLN A 286 3.76 4.71 14.86
N GLN A 287 4.67 3.95 15.45
CA GLN A 287 5.33 2.81 14.82
C GLN A 287 4.93 1.51 15.54
N ARG A 288 4.86 0.43 14.78
CA ARG A 288 4.51 -0.90 15.26
C ARG A 288 5.65 -1.86 14.99
N GLN A 289 6.00 -2.67 15.99
CA GLN A 289 7.06 -3.66 15.87
C GLN A 289 6.68 -4.94 16.61
N SER A 290 6.94 -6.08 15.98
CA SER A 290 6.76 -7.39 16.61
C SER A 290 7.80 -7.58 17.69
N ILE A 291 7.33 -7.93 18.89
CA ILE A 291 8.15 -8.08 20.09
C ILE A 291 8.18 -9.55 20.49
N VAL A 292 9.36 -10.05 20.81
CA VAL A 292 9.53 -11.41 21.33
C VAL A 292 9.12 -11.42 22.81
N THR A 293 8.09 -12.17 23.14
CA THR A 293 7.59 -12.32 24.51
C THR A 293 8.48 -13.22 25.37
N ASN A 294 8.47 -13.02 26.69
CA ASN A 294 9.25 -13.79 27.68
C ASN A 294 10.76 -13.77 27.44
N LYS A 295 11.27 -12.72 26.81
CA LYS A 295 12.70 -12.54 26.53
C LYS A 295 13.07 -11.07 26.67
N SER A 296 14.08 -10.78 27.47
CA SER A 296 14.60 -9.42 27.63
C SER A 296 15.45 -9.04 26.42
N LEU A 297 14.97 -8.11 25.62
CA LEU A 297 15.64 -7.64 24.42
C LEU A 297 15.61 -6.10 24.34
N ALA A 298 16.48 -5.56 23.47
CA ALA A 298 16.46 -4.15 23.11
C ALA A 298 15.73 -3.97 21.78
N TYR A 299 14.97 -2.89 21.66
CA TYR A 299 14.21 -2.52 20.47
C TYR A 299 14.44 -1.06 20.12
N THR A 300 14.56 -0.76 18.82
CA THR A 300 14.67 0.60 18.33
C THR A 300 13.53 0.89 17.35
N TYR A 301 12.78 1.95 17.65
CA TYR A 301 11.75 2.49 16.77
C TYR A 301 12.29 3.74 16.07
N ASN A 302 12.30 3.73 14.74
CA ASN A 302 12.78 4.87 13.94
C ASN A 302 11.60 5.61 13.33
N PHE A 303 11.37 6.81 13.79
CA PHE A 303 10.32 7.68 13.27
C PHE A 303 10.85 8.54 12.12
N PRO A 304 10.02 8.81 11.09
CA PRO A 304 10.44 9.53 9.90
C PRO A 304 10.61 11.06 10.10
N MET A 305 10.52 11.53 11.36
CA MET A 305 10.62 12.96 11.70
C MET A 305 11.26 13.15 13.08
N ALA A 306 11.65 14.40 13.37
CA ALA A 306 12.09 14.81 14.70
C ALA A 306 10.93 14.67 15.72
N ILE A 307 11.27 14.19 16.92
CA ILE A 307 10.36 14.06 18.07
C ILE A 307 10.41 15.36 18.86
N ALA A 308 9.27 15.73 19.48
CA ALA A 308 9.17 16.91 20.31
C ALA A 308 10.16 16.87 21.49
N THR A 309 10.56 18.04 21.96
CA THR A 309 11.34 18.18 23.19
C THR A 309 10.50 17.76 24.40
N PRO A 310 11.16 17.25 25.47
CA PRO A 310 10.45 16.87 26.69
C PRO A 310 9.64 18.04 27.26
N ASP A 311 8.41 17.76 27.65
CA ASP A 311 7.47 18.69 28.28
C ASP A 311 7.39 18.38 29.78
N ASP A 312 6.93 19.34 30.57
CA ASP A 312 6.69 19.19 32.01
C ASP A 312 5.23 18.79 32.35
N VAL A 313 4.36 18.77 31.37
CA VAL A 313 2.93 18.45 31.50
C VAL A 313 2.55 17.19 30.72
N ASN A 314 3.07 17.04 29.50
CA ASN A 314 2.64 16.01 28.57
C ASN A 314 3.73 14.99 28.29
N TYR A 315 3.33 13.73 28.15
CA TYR A 315 4.21 12.68 27.70
C TYR A 315 4.39 12.74 26.17
N VAL A 316 5.65 12.85 25.74
CA VAL A 316 6.03 12.92 24.33
C VAL A 316 6.07 11.52 23.70
N VAL A 317 6.52 10.53 24.45
CA VAL A 317 6.58 9.12 24.03
C VAL A 317 5.62 8.31 24.87
N THR A 318 4.78 7.51 24.24
CA THR A 318 3.83 6.61 24.92
C THR A 318 3.73 5.29 24.15
N SER A 319 3.39 4.18 24.83
CA SER A 319 3.13 2.91 24.14
C SER A 319 1.69 2.43 24.28
N GLY A 320 1.36 1.38 23.54
CA GLY A 320 0.24 0.50 23.84
C GLY A 320 0.49 -0.30 25.10
N GLN A 321 -0.54 -0.95 25.61
CA GLN A 321 -0.49 -1.74 26.83
C GLN A 321 0.18 -3.10 26.56
N PHE A 322 0.99 -3.55 27.50
CA PHE A 322 1.60 -4.87 27.52
C PHE A 322 1.67 -5.38 28.96
N PHE A 323 1.95 -6.65 29.15
CA PHE A 323 1.93 -7.27 30.46
C PHE A 323 3.33 -7.72 30.89
N ILE A 324 3.74 -7.33 32.10
CA ILE A 324 4.95 -7.81 32.78
C ILE A 324 4.51 -8.43 34.13
N ASN A 325 4.85 -9.70 34.34
CA ASN A 325 4.46 -10.46 35.53
C ASN A 325 2.95 -10.39 35.84
N GLY A 326 2.12 -10.40 34.79
CA GLY A 326 0.66 -10.30 34.95
C GLY A 326 0.14 -8.88 35.23
N ILE A 327 1.02 -7.88 35.38
CA ILE A 327 0.65 -6.48 35.59
C ILE A 327 0.56 -5.80 34.22
N ALA A 328 -0.54 -5.10 33.98
CA ALA A 328 -0.72 -4.28 32.80
C ALA A 328 0.15 -3.01 32.89
N CYS A 329 1.01 -2.82 31.90
CA CYS A 329 2.02 -1.77 31.87
C CYS A 329 1.98 -0.99 30.57
N THR A 330 2.48 0.24 30.60
CA THR A 330 2.74 1.09 29.44
C THR A 330 4.14 1.70 29.54
N LEU A 331 4.75 1.99 28.40
CA LEU A 331 5.98 2.76 28.31
C LEU A 331 5.64 4.23 28.12
N ARG A 332 6.37 5.11 28.80
CA ARG A 332 6.30 6.57 28.60
C ARG A 332 7.65 7.22 28.87
N ASN A 333 7.84 8.45 28.44
CA ASN A 333 9.01 9.22 28.91
C ASN A 333 8.74 9.81 30.28
N LYS A 334 9.78 10.01 31.07
CA LYS A 334 9.70 10.83 32.28
C LYS A 334 9.53 12.30 31.89
N LEU A 335 8.67 13.01 32.60
CA LEU A 335 8.47 14.45 32.37
C LEU A 335 9.80 15.21 32.44
N LYS A 336 9.99 16.21 31.59
CA LYS A 336 11.21 17.05 31.46
C LYS A 336 12.47 16.30 30.99
N THR A 337 12.39 15.02 30.70
CA THR A 337 13.57 14.23 30.28
C THR A 337 13.29 13.39 29.06
N THR A 338 14.35 12.96 28.38
CA THR A 338 14.29 12.00 27.27
C THR A 338 14.37 10.54 27.73
N GLN A 339 14.44 10.28 29.04
CA GLN A 339 14.50 8.93 29.60
C GLN A 339 13.12 8.28 29.57
N LEU A 340 13.10 6.97 29.34
CA LEU A 340 11.88 6.16 29.29
C LEU A 340 11.73 5.37 30.60
N GLU A 341 10.48 5.23 31.04
CA GLU A 341 10.07 4.40 32.16
C GLU A 341 8.91 3.49 31.77
N ILE A 342 8.76 2.37 32.47
CA ILE A 342 7.61 1.49 32.34
C ILE A 342 6.79 1.64 33.62
N VAL A 343 5.51 1.95 33.44
CA VAL A 343 4.56 2.16 34.57
C VAL A 343 3.37 1.22 34.47
N SER A 344 2.81 0.87 35.60
CA SER A 344 1.54 0.15 35.67
C SER A 344 0.37 1.06 35.30
N VAL A 345 -0.82 0.48 35.05
CA VAL A 345 -2.08 1.27 34.92
C VAL A 345 -2.42 2.12 36.15
N ASN A 346 -1.85 1.78 37.30
CA ASN A 346 -2.03 2.55 38.55
C ASN A 346 -0.96 3.63 38.75
N GLU A 347 -0.16 3.94 37.71
CA GLU A 347 0.94 4.91 37.73
C GLU A 347 2.17 4.49 38.57
N ASP A 348 2.24 3.22 39.06
CA ASP A 348 3.42 2.73 39.77
C ASP A 348 4.57 2.47 38.78
N VAL A 349 5.76 2.93 39.10
CA VAL A 349 6.96 2.71 38.31
C VAL A 349 7.44 1.26 38.46
N ILE A 350 7.35 0.48 37.38
CA ILE A 350 7.82 -0.92 37.34
C ILE A 350 9.28 -0.99 36.89
N VAL A 351 9.68 -0.17 35.89
CA VAL A 351 11.06 -0.04 35.43
C VAL A 351 11.40 1.44 35.30
N ASP A 352 12.31 1.91 36.14
CA ASP A 352 12.67 3.33 36.22
C ASP A 352 13.51 3.80 35.01
N ASN A 353 14.29 2.92 34.39
CA ASN A 353 15.11 3.21 33.20
C ASN A 353 14.89 2.13 32.13
N ALA A 354 13.95 2.38 31.25
CA ALA A 354 13.60 1.49 30.12
C ALA A 354 14.26 1.93 28.81
N GLY A 355 15.13 2.94 28.82
CA GLY A 355 15.79 3.46 27.63
C GLY A 355 15.68 4.98 27.47
N SER A 356 15.76 5.45 26.24
CA SER A 356 15.69 6.89 25.93
C SER A 356 15.22 7.15 24.50
N TYR A 357 14.81 8.38 24.21
CA TYR A 357 14.54 8.83 22.85
C TYR A 357 15.42 10.00 22.43
N LEU A 358 15.62 10.14 21.14
CA LEU A 358 16.45 11.17 20.52
C LEU A 358 15.56 12.14 19.72
N THR A 359 15.50 13.38 20.15
CA THR A 359 14.62 14.39 19.57
C THR A 359 14.96 14.70 18.10
N GLY A 360 16.24 14.81 17.75
CA GLY A 360 16.68 15.22 16.41
C GLY A 360 16.59 14.10 15.35
N THR A 361 16.90 12.86 15.74
CA THR A 361 16.96 11.70 14.81
C THR A 361 15.66 10.92 14.73
N GLY A 362 14.71 11.16 15.64
CA GLY A 362 13.45 10.43 15.67
C GLY A 362 13.57 8.98 16.17
N ALA A 363 14.66 8.62 16.86
CA ALA A 363 14.86 7.27 17.37
C ALA A 363 14.35 7.14 18.82
N VAL A 364 13.61 6.04 19.09
CA VAL A 364 13.22 5.62 20.44
C VAL A 364 13.87 4.28 20.72
N ASN A 365 14.80 4.27 21.67
CA ASN A 365 15.56 3.10 22.07
C ASN A 365 15.02 2.55 23.38
N ILE A 366 14.50 1.34 23.36
CA ILE A 366 13.97 0.62 24.51
C ILE A 366 14.97 -0.46 24.88
N VAL A 367 15.34 -0.56 26.16
CA VAL A 367 16.33 -1.50 26.64
C VAL A 367 15.72 -2.42 27.69
N GLY A 368 16.02 -3.72 27.58
CA GLY A 368 15.60 -4.69 28.58
C GLY A 368 14.10 -4.98 28.63
N LEU A 369 13.37 -4.69 27.55
CA LEU A 369 11.94 -4.96 27.48
C LEU A 369 11.66 -6.48 27.45
N ASN A 370 10.89 -6.96 28.45
CA ASN A 370 10.53 -8.37 28.61
C ASN A 370 9.02 -8.55 28.88
N PRO A 371 8.17 -8.33 27.88
CA PRO A 371 6.74 -8.52 28.04
C PRO A 371 6.36 -10.00 27.97
N GLN A 372 5.36 -10.40 28.75
CA GLN A 372 4.75 -11.74 28.65
C GLN A 372 3.71 -11.81 27.53
N SER A 373 2.98 -10.72 27.33
CA SER A 373 2.01 -10.55 26.24
C SER A 373 1.82 -9.08 25.91
N ILE A 374 1.26 -8.82 24.73
CA ILE A 374 0.86 -7.48 24.27
C ILE A 374 -0.65 -7.46 24.20
N GLU A 375 -1.27 -6.35 24.59
CA GLU A 375 -2.72 -6.18 24.52
C GLU A 375 -3.23 -6.36 23.08
N GLY A 376 -4.26 -7.20 22.91
CA GLY A 376 -4.84 -7.52 21.61
C GLY A 376 -4.02 -8.47 20.74
N GLY A 377 -2.85 -8.92 21.22
CA GLY A 377 -1.89 -9.71 20.44
C GLY A 377 -1.26 -8.91 19.29
N GLY A 378 -0.08 -9.31 18.84
CA GLY A 378 0.58 -8.70 17.68
C GLY A 378 1.69 -7.71 18.06
N ASP A 379 1.79 -6.60 17.34
CA ASP A 379 2.89 -5.64 17.45
C ASP A 379 2.73 -4.68 18.62
N LEU A 380 3.84 -4.37 19.30
CA LEU A 380 3.85 -3.28 20.26
C LEU A 380 3.81 -1.93 19.53
N LYS A 381 2.81 -1.15 19.84
CA LYS A 381 2.60 0.20 19.31
C LYS A 381 3.35 1.20 20.19
N VAL A 382 4.23 1.99 19.58
CA VAL A 382 4.92 3.12 20.24
C VAL A 382 4.55 4.39 19.50
N SER A 383 4.06 5.38 20.23
CA SER A 383 3.55 6.64 19.70
C SER A 383 4.39 7.81 20.23
N VAL A 384 4.70 8.76 19.36
CA VAL A 384 5.48 9.95 19.69
C VAL A 384 4.78 11.21 19.22
N VAL A 385 4.97 12.30 19.95
CA VAL A 385 4.55 13.64 19.49
C VAL A 385 5.64 14.18 18.55
N PRO A 386 5.31 14.50 17.30
CA PRO A 386 6.29 15.10 16.39
C PRO A 386 6.65 16.51 16.82
N ALA A 387 7.89 16.92 16.58
CA ALA A 387 8.35 18.29 16.87
C ALA A 387 7.53 19.35 16.11
N ASN A 388 7.03 19.00 14.93
CA ASN A 388 6.10 19.82 14.16
C ASN A 388 4.80 19.03 13.92
N GLN A 389 3.77 19.35 14.69
CA GLN A 389 2.44 18.74 14.52
C GLN A 389 1.65 19.32 13.34
N ALA A 390 2.05 20.46 12.78
CA ALA A 390 1.35 21.06 11.64
C ALA A 390 1.60 20.30 10.34
N VAL A 391 2.79 19.71 10.21
CA VAL A 391 3.20 19.00 8.99
C VAL A 391 4.00 17.76 9.36
N VAL A 392 3.53 16.57 8.95
CA VAL A 392 4.28 15.31 9.05
C VAL A 392 4.67 14.89 7.64
N LYS A 393 5.97 15.00 7.34
CA LYS A 393 6.56 14.60 6.07
C LYS A 393 7.33 13.30 6.27
N PRO A 394 6.87 12.18 5.70
CA PRO A 394 7.57 10.91 5.84
C PRO A 394 8.86 10.88 4.99
N LEU A 395 9.80 10.03 5.38
CA LEU A 395 10.92 9.65 4.53
C LEU A 395 10.44 8.77 3.37
N ARG A 396 11.31 8.54 2.36
CA ARG A 396 10.97 7.93 1.07
C ARG A 396 10.14 6.65 1.12
N ASN A 397 10.53 5.68 1.95
CA ASN A 397 9.88 4.37 2.04
C ASN A 397 8.80 4.27 3.14
N PHE A 398 8.42 5.41 3.73
CA PHE A 398 7.37 5.45 4.75
C PHE A 398 6.02 5.82 4.13
N VAL A 399 4.98 5.12 4.55
CA VAL A 399 3.59 5.38 4.17
C VAL A 399 2.81 5.79 5.42
N LEU A 400 2.06 6.90 5.33
CA LEU A 400 1.23 7.39 6.42
C LEU A 400 -0.14 6.73 6.40
N ASN A 401 -0.49 6.04 7.46
CA ASN A 401 -1.77 5.38 7.67
C ASN A 401 -2.51 6.00 8.87
N PHE A 402 -3.79 5.78 8.97
CA PHE A 402 -4.61 6.22 10.10
C PHE A 402 -4.79 5.10 11.13
N ASP A 403 -4.62 5.39 12.42
CA ASP A 403 -5.01 4.47 13.51
C ASP A 403 -6.35 4.91 14.09
N GLU A 404 -7.44 4.41 13.53
CA GLU A 404 -8.80 4.70 14.01
C GLU A 404 -8.99 4.25 15.46
N SER A 405 -8.39 3.12 15.85
CA SER A 405 -8.56 2.54 17.21
C SER A 405 -7.99 3.42 18.34
N ARG A 406 -7.06 4.31 18.01
CA ARG A 406 -6.41 5.23 18.96
C ARG A 406 -6.68 6.70 18.64
N SER A 407 -7.55 6.98 17.71
CA SER A 407 -7.98 8.32 17.35
C SER A 407 -9.34 8.62 17.97
N VAL A 408 -9.51 9.83 18.45
CA VAL A 408 -10.72 10.25 19.16
C VAL A 408 -11.16 11.62 18.64
N ALA A 409 -12.47 11.80 18.53
CA ALA A 409 -13.10 13.11 18.34
C ALA A 409 -13.96 13.45 19.57
N THR A 410 -13.75 14.62 20.15
CA THR A 410 -14.48 15.09 21.32
C THR A 410 -15.20 16.39 21.00
N ALA A 411 -16.50 16.41 21.16
CA ALA A 411 -17.32 17.62 21.03
C ALA A 411 -17.35 18.37 22.36
N ILE A 412 -17.02 19.64 22.34
CA ILE A 412 -17.18 20.57 23.45
C ILE A 412 -18.42 21.40 23.14
N ILE A 413 -19.45 21.26 23.96
CA ILE A 413 -20.71 21.99 23.77
C ILE A 413 -20.46 23.49 24.02
N ASP A 414 -20.77 24.31 23.05
CA ASP A 414 -20.54 25.75 23.03
C ASP A 414 -21.74 26.43 22.40
N TYR A 415 -22.69 26.86 23.25
CA TYR A 415 -23.85 27.64 22.80
C TYR A 415 -23.39 29.05 22.47
N GLN A 416 -23.55 29.47 21.23
CA GLN A 416 -23.36 30.88 20.89
C GLN A 416 -24.47 31.72 21.50
N ASP A 417 -24.23 32.22 22.71
CA ASP A 417 -25.17 33.11 23.37
C ASP A 417 -25.28 34.42 22.58
N THR A 418 -26.38 34.56 21.85
CA THR A 418 -26.71 35.80 21.14
C THR A 418 -27.36 36.84 22.06
N ASN A 419 -27.28 36.67 23.37
CA ASN A 419 -27.75 37.66 24.34
C ASN A 419 -26.86 38.90 24.34
N VAL A 420 -26.93 39.67 23.27
CA VAL A 420 -26.62 41.09 23.33
C VAL A 420 -27.77 41.73 24.11
N SER A 421 -27.62 41.91 25.42
CA SER A 421 -28.49 42.81 26.16
C SER A 421 -28.32 44.21 25.58
N LEU A 422 -29.27 44.65 24.83
CA LEU A 422 -29.43 46.04 24.38
C LEU A 422 -29.74 46.95 25.56
#